data_21a7b4c419817e9b3efe689e7384aa2a
#
_entry.id   21a7b4c419817e9b3efe689e7384aa2a
#
_cell.length_a   1.000
_cell.length_b   1.000
_cell.length_c   1.000
_cell.angle_alpha   90.00
_cell.angle_beta   90.00
_cell.angle_gamma   90.00
#
_symmetry.space_group_name_H-M   'P 1'
#
loop_
_entity.id
_entity.type
_entity.pdbx_description
1 polymer ?
#
loop_
_entity_poly.entity_id
_entity_poly.type
_entity_poly.pdbx_seq_one_letter_code
_entity_poly.pdbx_strand_id
1 'polypeptide(L)'
;MTPFVVEFLGTLLLVSGGVFGGPLLAVAALAIAIAFGGKVSGGHFNPAVTFFHYMKGDLSQTKTLWYLAAQYCAGLLVYFIYKL
;
A
#
# COMPACT_ATOMS: atom_id res chain seq x y z
N MET A 1 9.12 -5.45 11.37
CA MET A 1 9.09 -4.98 9.98
C MET A 1 8.82 -3.49 9.98
N THR A 2 9.52 -2.72 9.17
CA THR A 2 9.32 -1.27 9.16
C THR A 2 7.98 -0.92 8.51
N PRO A 3 7.38 0.24 8.87
CA PRO A 3 6.14 0.69 8.25
C PRO A 3 6.24 0.78 6.71
N PHE A 4 7.40 1.16 6.19
CA PHE A 4 7.57 1.35 4.75
C PHE A 4 7.56 0.01 4.01
N VAL A 5 8.17 -1.02 4.58
CA VAL A 5 8.13 -2.37 4.02
C VAL A 5 6.71 -2.91 4.05
N VAL A 6 5.98 -2.67 5.13
CA VAL A 6 4.57 -3.08 5.24
C VAL A 6 3.72 -2.38 4.18
N GLU A 7 3.92 -1.06 3.98
CA GLU A 7 3.19 -0.32 2.95
C GLU A 7 3.51 -0.84 1.55
N PHE A 8 4.78 -1.17 1.30
CA PHE A 8 5.16 -1.76 0.01
C PHE A 8 4.50 -3.12 -0.21
N LEU A 9 4.64 -4.04 0.76
CA LEU A 9 4.10 -5.39 0.62
C LEU A 9 2.57 -5.40 0.58
N GLY A 10 1.92 -4.57 1.38
CA GLY A 10 0.46 -4.49 1.38
C GLY A 10 -0.09 -3.91 0.09
N THR A 11 0.55 -2.85 -0.41
CA THR A 11 0.16 -2.28 -1.71
C THR A 11 0.44 -3.25 -2.84
N LEU A 12 1.56 -3.97 -2.79
CA LEU A 12 1.89 -5.00 -3.77
C LEU A 12 0.79 -6.06 -3.82
N LEU A 13 0.35 -6.53 -2.65
CA LEU A 13 -0.72 -7.52 -2.54
C LEU A 13 -2.04 -6.97 -3.08
N LEU A 14 -2.41 -5.75 -2.70
CA LEU A 14 -3.65 -5.11 -3.13
C LEU A 14 -3.69 -4.95 -4.65
N VAL A 15 -2.65 -4.35 -5.23
CA VAL A 15 -2.61 -4.07 -6.67
C VAL A 15 -2.55 -5.38 -7.47
N SER A 16 -1.73 -6.34 -7.01
CA SER A 16 -1.65 -7.66 -7.65
C SER A 16 -3.01 -8.37 -7.61
N GLY A 17 -3.68 -8.32 -6.47
CA GLY A 17 -4.99 -8.93 -6.32
C GLY A 17 -6.00 -8.36 -7.31
N GLY A 18 -6.01 -7.03 -7.47
CA GLY A 18 -6.90 -6.37 -8.42
C GLY A 18 -6.55 -6.63 -9.86
N VAL A 19 -5.25 -6.52 -10.20
CA VAL A 19 -4.79 -6.66 -11.59
C VAL A 19 -4.96 -8.10 -12.09
N PHE A 20 -4.59 -9.07 -11.27
CA PHE A 20 -4.57 -10.47 -11.70
C PHE A 20 -5.80 -11.27 -11.28
N GLY A 21 -6.54 -10.79 -10.28
CA GLY A 21 -7.68 -11.52 -9.71
C GLY A 21 -9.02 -10.80 -9.75
N GLY A 22 -9.04 -9.52 -10.11
CA GLY A 22 -10.27 -8.74 -10.19
C GLY A 22 -10.70 -8.10 -8.86
N PRO A 23 -11.87 -7.42 -8.85
CA PRO A 23 -12.27 -6.60 -7.72
C PRO A 23 -12.42 -7.36 -6.39
N LEU A 24 -12.95 -8.57 -6.43
CA LEU A 24 -13.16 -9.34 -5.21
C LEU A 24 -11.83 -9.74 -4.57
N LEU A 25 -10.84 -10.14 -5.38
CA LEU A 25 -9.51 -10.46 -4.85
C LEU A 25 -8.78 -9.21 -4.39
N ALA A 26 -9.04 -8.05 -5.00
CA ALA A 26 -8.50 -6.79 -4.49
C ALA A 26 -9.00 -6.50 -3.08
N VAL A 27 -10.29 -6.68 -2.83
CA VAL A 27 -10.88 -6.47 -1.51
C VAL A 27 -10.32 -7.47 -0.50
N ALA A 28 -10.22 -8.75 -0.88
CA ALA A 28 -9.66 -9.78 -0.01
C ALA A 28 -8.19 -9.48 0.32
N ALA A 29 -7.42 -9.07 -0.69
CA ALA A 29 -6.01 -8.72 -0.52
C ALA A 29 -5.85 -7.54 0.45
N LEU A 30 -6.70 -6.52 0.32
CA LEU A 30 -6.69 -5.37 1.23
C LEU A 30 -6.98 -5.80 2.67
N ALA A 31 -7.97 -6.65 2.86
CA ALA A 31 -8.31 -7.15 4.19
C ALA A 31 -7.13 -7.91 4.82
N ILE A 32 -6.46 -8.75 4.05
CA ILE A 32 -5.29 -9.49 4.50
C ILE A 32 -4.13 -8.53 4.84
N ALA A 33 -3.88 -7.55 3.97
CA ALA A 33 -2.81 -6.57 4.20
C ALA A 33 -3.05 -5.77 5.47
N ILE A 34 -4.29 -5.36 5.74
CA ILE A 34 -4.64 -4.64 6.96
C ILE A 34 -4.44 -5.55 8.18
N ALA A 35 -4.85 -6.81 8.10
CA ALA A 35 -4.70 -7.77 9.21
C ALA A 35 -3.25 -7.96 9.57
N PHE A 36 -2.35 -8.03 8.59
CA PHE A 36 -0.91 -8.18 8.82
C PHE A 36 -0.25 -6.91 9.28
N GLY A 37 -0.52 -5.82 8.59
CA GLY A 37 0.32 -4.63 8.64
C GLY A 37 -0.32 -3.42 9.29
N GLY A 38 -1.62 -3.46 9.56
CA GLY A 38 -2.34 -2.29 10.07
C GLY A 38 -1.75 -1.74 11.35
N LYS A 39 -1.30 -2.60 12.25
CA LYS A 39 -0.67 -2.18 13.51
C LYS A 39 0.73 -1.62 13.33
N VAL A 40 1.41 -1.99 12.24
CA VAL A 40 2.78 -1.54 11.98
C VAL A 40 2.80 -0.21 11.23
N SER A 41 2.01 -0.09 10.16
CA SER A 41 2.05 1.08 9.28
C SER A 41 0.78 1.93 9.32
N GLY A 42 -0.28 1.44 9.92
CA GLY A 42 -1.61 2.05 9.82
C GLY A 42 -2.43 1.53 8.65
N GLY A 43 -1.83 0.72 7.76
CA GLY A 43 -2.56 0.06 6.69
C GLY A 43 -3.11 1.02 5.64
N HIS A 44 -2.32 1.98 5.20
CA HIS A 44 -2.77 2.94 4.19
C HIS A 44 -2.94 2.27 2.83
N PHE A 45 -1.86 1.73 2.27
CA PHE A 45 -1.78 1.02 1.00
C PHE A 45 -2.36 1.82 -0.17
N ASN A 46 -2.47 3.14 -0.02
CA ASN A 46 -3.14 4.02 -0.95
C ASN A 46 -2.63 5.44 -0.75
N PRO A 47 -2.13 6.12 -1.80
CA PRO A 47 -1.63 7.49 -1.69
C PRO A 47 -2.66 8.48 -1.16
N ALA A 48 -3.94 8.32 -1.52
CA ALA A 48 -5.00 9.21 -1.04
C ALA A 48 -5.20 9.08 0.47
N VAL A 49 -5.12 7.87 1.02
CA VAL A 49 -5.21 7.64 2.46
C VAL A 49 -4.01 8.26 3.16
N THR A 50 -2.82 8.08 2.61
CA THR A 50 -1.60 8.66 3.17
C THR A 50 -1.67 10.19 3.15
N PHE A 51 -2.15 10.78 2.07
CA PHE A 51 -2.32 12.23 1.98
C PHE A 51 -3.31 12.74 3.03
N PHE A 52 -4.42 12.03 3.24
CA PHE A 52 -5.38 12.39 4.27
C PHE A 52 -4.71 12.45 5.65
N HIS A 53 -3.92 11.44 6.00
CA HIS A 53 -3.24 11.41 7.30
C HIS A 53 -2.19 12.51 7.43
N TYR A 54 -1.51 12.85 6.33
CA TYR A 54 -0.60 13.99 6.34
C TYR A 54 -1.34 15.30 6.61
N MET A 55 -2.45 15.52 5.91
CA MET A 55 -3.24 16.75 6.10
C MET A 55 -3.88 16.81 7.49
N LYS A 56 -4.28 15.67 8.03
CA LYS A 56 -4.82 15.58 9.39
C LYS A 56 -3.78 15.88 10.46
N GLY A 57 -2.51 15.72 10.15
CA GLY A 57 -1.42 16.06 11.04
C GLY A 57 -0.84 14.89 11.84
N ASP A 58 -1.25 13.66 11.57
CA ASP A 58 -0.73 12.50 12.28
C ASP A 58 0.37 11.74 11.51
N LEU A 59 0.84 12.30 10.41
CA LEU A 59 1.93 11.73 9.62
C LEU A 59 2.89 12.84 9.21
N SER A 60 4.18 12.69 9.54
CA SER A 60 5.19 13.71 9.18
C SER A 60 5.40 13.76 7.67
N GLN A 61 5.97 14.87 7.20
CA GLN A 61 6.31 15.02 5.79
C GLN A 61 7.27 13.92 5.33
N THR A 62 8.29 13.61 6.10
CA THR A 62 9.27 12.58 5.77
C THR A 62 8.61 11.21 5.66
N LYS A 63 7.79 10.84 6.65
CA LYS A 63 7.07 9.56 6.60
C LYS A 63 6.10 9.50 5.43
N THR A 64 5.42 10.61 5.14
CA THR A 64 4.52 10.70 3.99
C THR A 64 5.25 10.36 2.69
N LEU A 65 6.42 10.96 2.48
CA LEU A 65 7.20 10.71 1.28
C LEU A 65 7.64 9.25 1.17
N TRP A 66 8.04 8.62 2.29
CA TRP A 66 8.40 7.21 2.31
C TRP A 66 7.22 6.29 2.03
N TYR A 67 6.05 6.62 2.58
CA TYR A 67 4.82 5.86 2.31
C TYR A 67 4.45 5.93 0.83
N LEU A 68 4.46 7.14 0.27
CA LEU A 68 4.15 7.33 -1.15
C LEU A 68 5.15 6.57 -2.04
N ALA A 69 6.44 6.66 -1.73
CA ALA A 69 7.47 5.94 -2.48
C ALA A 69 7.22 4.43 -2.44
N ALA A 70 6.92 3.88 -1.27
CA ALA A 70 6.63 2.45 -1.11
C ALA A 70 5.43 2.03 -1.94
N GLN A 71 4.36 2.81 -1.88
CA GLN A 71 3.11 2.53 -2.61
C GLN A 71 3.31 2.59 -4.12
N TYR A 72 3.96 3.63 -4.62
CA TYR A 72 4.20 3.77 -6.06
C TYR A 72 5.19 2.72 -6.57
N CYS A 73 6.22 2.39 -5.80
CA CYS A 73 7.15 1.32 -6.18
C CYS A 73 6.45 -0.03 -6.28
N ALA A 74 5.51 -0.31 -5.37
CA ALA A 74 4.74 -1.55 -5.44
C ALA A 74 3.89 -1.60 -6.71
N GLY A 75 3.19 -0.52 -7.03
CA GLY A 75 2.41 -0.44 -8.25
C GLY A 75 3.27 -0.60 -9.51
N LEU A 76 4.44 0.02 -9.51
CA LEU A 76 5.37 -0.08 -10.64
C LEU A 76 5.86 -1.53 -10.82
N LEU A 77 6.18 -2.21 -9.72
CA LEU A 77 6.60 -3.61 -9.79
C LEU A 77 5.50 -4.50 -10.37
N VAL A 78 4.26 -4.32 -9.95
CA VAL A 78 3.13 -5.07 -10.50
C VAL A 78 2.99 -4.80 -12.00
N TYR A 79 3.17 -3.55 -12.42
CA TYR A 79 3.11 -3.20 -13.84
C TYR A 79 4.15 -3.99 -14.64
N PHE A 80 5.39 -4.06 -14.17
CA PHE A 80 6.43 -4.80 -14.89
C PHE A 80 6.15 -6.30 -14.93
N ILE A 81 5.61 -6.86 -13.86
CA ILE A 81 5.17 -8.26 -13.85
C ILE A 81 4.05 -8.47 -14.87
N TYR A 82 3.11 -7.55 -14.91
CA TYR A 82 1.99 -7.58 -15.85
C TYR A 82 2.47 -7.59 -17.31
N LYS A 83 3.56 -6.86 -17.60
CA LYS A 83 4.11 -6.77 -18.95
C LYS A 83 4.85 -8.02 -19.40
N LEU A 84 5.21 -8.91 -18.50
CA LEU A 84 5.83 -10.17 -18.86
C LEU A 84 4.85 -11.07 -19.60
#